data_f2551e9e45ce3baa8d0eaac84548c8cb
#
_entry.id   f2551e9e45ce3baa8d0eaac84548c8cb
#
_cell.length_a   1.000
_cell.length_b   1.000
_cell.length_c   1.000
_cell.angle_alpha   90.00
_cell.angle_beta   90.00
_cell.angle_gamma   90.00
#
_symmetry.space_group_name_H-M   'P 1'
#
loop_
_entity.id
_entity.type
_entity.pdbx_description
1 polymer ?
#
loop_
_entity_poly.entity_id
_entity_poly.type
_entity_poly.pdbx_seq_one_letter_code
_entity_poly.pdbx_strand_id
1 'polypeptide(L)'
;MATGMYGSSMVYGLMGEMDSPSDMKYLLGGVKDKEGYRQAFCDHCRLPLDAVLYTSWGDSAPSLHTHSGVPVGPPPFFLVRHDASKSLVLCVRGTWSMRDFVTDFKCEGVAWEEGEAHEGIALVAEAIAGDETLKRVMCEALEKNPGYKVVAAGHSLGAGIAALLTIRWRLNGLFGNPVCFAFAPPPCLSKTVSEKGVGFIYSFVNEDDIVPRLSKDGIMDALYLIMQNCHERRRWSKKGTLSTQEVFQKMVNESTLVNMVLPGTVIYLHPCIEKYAEYEKRKRMVSDVGVVLQNDV
;
A
#
# COMPACT_ATOMS: atom_id res chain seq x y z
N MET A 1 -4.22 8.85 -9.43
CA MET A 1 -3.12 9.49 -8.67
C MET A 1 -2.18 8.46 -8.02
N ALA A 2 -2.66 7.49 -7.22
CA ALA A 2 -1.77 6.51 -6.60
C ALA A 2 -0.90 5.76 -7.62
N THR A 3 -1.46 5.32 -8.74
CA THR A 3 -0.73 4.70 -9.85
C THR A 3 0.20 5.66 -10.58
N GLY A 4 -0.19 6.94 -10.74
CA GLY A 4 0.65 7.97 -11.35
C GLY A 4 1.97 8.21 -10.62
N MET A 5 2.04 7.87 -9.32
CA MET A 5 3.26 7.99 -8.53
C MET A 5 4.39 7.04 -8.95
N TYR A 6 4.12 6.03 -9.77
CA TYR A 6 5.14 5.11 -10.29
C TYR A 6 5.83 5.60 -11.57
N GLY A 7 5.36 6.73 -12.12
CA GLY A 7 5.86 7.27 -13.38
C GLY A 7 5.33 6.53 -14.60
N SER A 8 5.57 7.11 -15.76
CA SER A 8 4.98 6.67 -17.02
C SER A 8 5.36 5.25 -17.43
N SER A 9 6.62 4.86 -17.27
CA SER A 9 7.10 3.56 -17.72
C SER A 9 6.41 2.36 -17.06
N MET A 10 6.01 2.49 -15.79
CA MET A 10 5.31 1.41 -15.09
C MET A 10 3.81 1.45 -15.32
N VAL A 11 3.23 2.64 -15.39
CA VAL A 11 1.79 2.80 -15.64
C VAL A 11 1.41 2.28 -17.02
N TYR A 12 2.15 2.64 -18.06
CA TYR A 12 1.86 2.22 -19.43
C TYR A 12 2.28 0.77 -19.71
N GLY A 13 3.35 0.27 -19.07
CA GLY A 13 3.81 -1.09 -19.26
C GLY A 13 2.92 -2.17 -18.60
N LEU A 14 2.35 -1.86 -17.44
CA LEU A 14 1.52 -2.81 -16.68
C LEU A 14 0.03 -2.71 -16.98
N MET A 15 -0.47 -1.53 -17.33
CA MET A 15 -1.91 -1.31 -17.53
C MET A 15 -2.36 -1.41 -19.00
N GLY A 16 -1.45 -1.57 -19.95
CA GLY A 16 -1.76 -1.73 -21.37
C GLY A 16 -2.36 -0.48 -22.04
N GLU A 17 -2.42 0.64 -21.33
CA GLU A 17 -2.99 1.89 -21.82
C GLU A 17 -1.92 2.74 -22.55
N MET A 18 -1.50 2.29 -23.72
CA MET A 18 -0.68 3.12 -24.63
C MET A 18 -1.58 3.76 -25.70
N ASP A 19 -2.24 4.85 -25.34
CA ASP A 19 -3.18 5.51 -26.25
C ASP A 19 -2.58 6.69 -27.03
N SER A 20 -1.32 7.09 -26.75
CA SER A 20 -0.72 8.22 -27.44
C SER A 20 0.78 8.06 -27.74
N PRO A 21 1.28 8.68 -28.84
CA PRO A 21 2.72 8.74 -29.14
C PRO A 21 3.58 9.45 -28.07
N SER A 22 2.96 10.31 -27.24
CA SER A 22 3.63 10.95 -26.11
C SER A 22 3.98 9.95 -25.01
N ASP A 23 3.18 8.89 -24.85
CA ASP A 23 3.40 7.86 -23.84
C ASP A 23 4.63 7.03 -24.17
N MET A 24 4.89 6.79 -25.45
CA MET A 24 6.07 6.09 -25.94
C MET A 24 7.36 6.87 -25.68
N LYS A 25 7.32 8.22 -25.68
CA LYS A 25 8.45 9.08 -25.37
C LYS A 25 8.90 8.89 -23.92
N TYR A 26 7.97 8.73 -22.98
CA TYR A 26 8.27 8.47 -21.57
C TYR A 26 8.79 7.05 -21.33
N LEU A 27 8.33 6.05 -22.10
CA LEU A 27 8.83 4.67 -22.03
C LEU A 27 10.27 4.55 -22.54
N LEU A 28 10.58 5.18 -23.67
CA LEU A 28 11.88 5.05 -24.35
C LEU A 28 12.94 6.02 -23.82
N GLY A 29 12.53 7.19 -23.30
CA GLY A 29 13.44 8.24 -22.84
C GLY A 29 13.83 8.17 -21.37
N GLY A 30 13.10 7.42 -20.54
CA GLY A 30 13.23 7.39 -19.08
C GLY A 30 13.12 8.80 -18.47
N VAL A 31 12.25 8.97 -17.50
CA VAL A 31 12.20 10.22 -16.73
C VAL A 31 13.42 10.25 -15.81
N LYS A 32 14.44 11.03 -16.18
CA LYS A 32 15.74 11.07 -15.48
C LYS A 32 15.83 12.15 -14.39
N ASP A 33 14.89 13.07 -14.37
CA ASP A 33 14.89 14.18 -13.42
C ASP A 33 13.53 14.33 -12.71
N LYS A 34 13.57 15.05 -11.60
CA LYS A 34 12.41 15.25 -10.71
C LYS A 34 11.29 16.04 -11.38
N GLU A 35 11.62 16.99 -12.23
CA GLU A 35 10.65 17.81 -12.93
C GLU A 35 9.91 17.02 -14.01
N GLY A 36 10.63 16.20 -14.78
CA GLY A 36 10.00 15.31 -15.74
C GLY A 36 9.08 14.28 -15.08
N TYR A 37 9.42 13.81 -13.87
CA TYR A 37 8.55 12.92 -13.10
C TYR A 37 7.26 13.63 -12.65
N ARG A 38 7.37 14.88 -12.18
CA ARG A 38 6.23 15.72 -11.81
C ARG A 38 5.33 15.99 -13.02
N GLN A 39 5.92 16.31 -14.19
CA GLN A 39 5.17 16.48 -15.43
C GLN A 39 4.41 15.20 -15.81
N ALA A 40 5.08 14.04 -15.82
CA ALA A 40 4.45 12.77 -16.14
C ALA A 40 3.29 12.41 -15.20
N PHE A 41 3.45 12.70 -13.90
CA PHE A 41 2.37 12.54 -12.93
C PHE A 41 1.17 13.43 -13.25
N CYS A 42 1.41 14.70 -13.56
CA CYS A 42 0.34 15.65 -13.89
C CYS A 42 -0.38 15.25 -15.19
N ASP A 43 0.36 14.86 -16.22
CA ASP A 43 -0.21 14.41 -17.50
C ASP A 43 -1.09 13.17 -17.31
N HIS A 44 -0.59 12.16 -16.58
CA HIS A 44 -1.36 10.95 -16.28
C HIS A 44 -2.62 11.25 -15.46
N CYS A 45 -2.52 12.13 -14.47
CA CYS A 45 -3.65 12.49 -13.61
C CYS A 45 -4.57 13.56 -14.23
N ARG A 46 -4.22 14.07 -15.42
CA ARG A 46 -4.91 15.20 -16.09
C ARG A 46 -5.01 16.43 -15.19
N LEU A 47 -3.91 16.76 -14.56
CA LEU A 47 -3.80 17.88 -13.65
C LEU A 47 -2.86 18.96 -14.20
N PRO A 48 -3.10 20.25 -13.95
CA PRO A 48 -2.13 21.28 -14.26
C PRO A 48 -0.94 21.21 -13.28
N LEU A 49 0.25 21.63 -13.71
CA LEU A 49 1.47 21.57 -12.91
C LEU A 49 1.37 22.31 -11.57
N ASP A 50 0.64 23.42 -11.53
CA ASP A 50 0.42 24.21 -10.33
C ASP A 50 -0.52 23.55 -9.31
N ALA A 51 -1.18 22.45 -9.70
CA ALA A 51 -1.94 21.62 -8.77
C ALA A 51 -1.04 20.85 -7.79
N VAL A 52 0.22 20.60 -8.15
CA VAL A 52 1.20 19.97 -7.26
C VAL A 52 1.80 21.03 -6.33
N LEU A 53 1.36 21.02 -5.08
CA LEU A 53 1.72 22.04 -4.08
C LEU A 53 3.04 21.72 -3.35
N TYR A 54 3.34 20.42 -3.19
CA TYR A 54 4.55 19.97 -2.51
C TYR A 54 4.98 18.60 -3.02
N THR A 55 6.28 18.38 -3.09
CA THR A 55 6.87 17.09 -3.47
C THR A 55 8.01 16.75 -2.55
N SER A 56 8.06 15.51 -2.08
CA SER A 56 9.25 14.94 -1.44
C SER A 56 9.76 13.75 -2.25
N TRP A 57 11.07 13.70 -2.40
CA TRP A 57 11.75 12.64 -3.15
C TRP A 57 12.49 11.66 -2.24
N GLY A 58 12.41 11.87 -0.92
CA GLY A 58 13.14 11.06 0.07
C GLY A 58 14.61 11.45 0.25
N ASP A 59 15.17 12.29 -0.63
CA ASP A 59 16.62 12.61 -0.62
C ASP A 59 17.06 13.41 0.61
N SER A 60 16.16 14.13 1.24
CA SER A 60 16.42 14.99 2.40
C SER A 60 15.99 14.35 3.72
N ALA A 61 15.39 13.16 3.65
CA ALA A 61 14.93 12.49 4.85
C ALA A 61 16.11 11.90 5.63
N PRO A 62 16.08 11.99 6.98
CA PRO A 62 17.05 11.28 7.78
C PRO A 62 17.00 9.78 7.47
N SER A 63 18.16 9.14 7.49
CA SER A 63 18.25 7.68 7.38
C SER A 63 17.61 7.07 8.62
N LEU A 64 16.38 6.58 8.47
CA LEU A 64 15.69 5.84 9.52
C LEU A 64 16.14 4.39 9.49
N HIS A 65 16.18 3.76 10.64
CA HIS A 65 16.52 2.34 10.75
C HIS A 65 15.52 1.66 11.68
N THR A 66 15.11 0.47 11.32
CA THR A 66 14.35 -0.42 12.20
C THR A 66 15.19 -0.91 13.37
N HIS A 67 14.60 -1.49 14.39
CA HIS A 67 15.33 -2.10 15.51
C HIS A 67 16.31 -3.18 15.04
N SER A 68 15.99 -3.89 13.96
CA SER A 68 16.89 -4.86 13.31
C SER A 68 17.98 -4.22 12.42
N GLY A 69 18.05 -2.89 12.37
CA GLY A 69 19.05 -2.14 11.60
C GLY A 69 18.77 -2.04 10.11
N VAL A 70 17.57 -2.40 9.65
CA VAL A 70 17.17 -2.25 8.23
C VAL A 70 16.94 -0.76 7.94
N PRO A 71 17.63 -0.18 6.93
CA PRO A 71 17.42 1.21 6.57
C PRO A 71 16.03 1.37 5.91
N VAL A 72 15.29 2.36 6.37
CA VAL A 72 14.00 2.75 5.80
C VAL A 72 13.98 4.25 5.55
N GLY A 73 13.24 4.69 4.55
CA GLY A 73 13.10 6.10 4.24
C GLY A 73 11.76 6.39 3.58
N PRO A 74 11.27 7.63 3.70
CA PRO A 74 10.02 8.01 3.05
C PRO A 74 10.17 7.83 1.53
N PRO A 75 9.24 7.09 0.90
CA PRO A 75 9.16 7.07 -0.55
C PRO A 75 8.76 8.45 -1.06
N PRO A 76 8.95 8.74 -2.35
CA PRO A 76 8.41 9.93 -2.96
C PRO A 76 6.91 10.07 -2.69
N PHE A 77 6.48 11.30 -2.38
CA PHE A 77 5.08 11.64 -2.25
C PHE A 77 4.79 13.04 -2.79
N PHE A 78 3.56 13.24 -3.26
CA PHE A 78 3.08 14.49 -3.79
C PHE A 78 1.85 14.96 -3.01
N LEU A 79 1.84 16.25 -2.64
CA LEU A 79 0.63 16.92 -2.18
C LEU A 79 0.00 17.65 -3.36
N VAL A 80 -1.23 17.32 -3.67
CA VAL A 80 -1.94 17.79 -4.86
C VAL A 80 -3.25 18.49 -4.48
N ARG A 81 -3.50 19.64 -5.08
CA ARG A 81 -4.83 20.29 -5.06
C ARG A 81 -5.69 19.68 -6.18
N HIS A 82 -6.78 19.03 -5.82
CA HIS A 82 -7.74 18.47 -6.76
C HIS A 82 -9.07 19.20 -6.70
N ASP A 83 -9.23 20.19 -7.59
CA ASP A 83 -10.34 21.12 -7.55
C ASP A 83 -11.70 20.45 -7.86
N ALA A 84 -11.71 19.44 -8.73
CA ALA A 84 -12.95 18.72 -9.07
C ALA A 84 -13.58 18.00 -7.87
N SER A 85 -12.77 17.48 -6.94
CA SER A 85 -13.27 16.84 -5.71
C SER A 85 -13.17 17.75 -4.48
N LYS A 86 -12.72 18.98 -4.63
CA LYS A 86 -12.42 19.91 -3.52
C LYS A 86 -11.58 19.24 -2.43
N SER A 87 -10.44 18.70 -2.83
CA SER A 87 -9.58 17.94 -1.93
C SER A 87 -8.11 18.32 -2.09
N LEU A 88 -7.39 18.28 -0.97
CA LEU A 88 -5.94 18.16 -0.95
C LEU A 88 -5.61 16.68 -0.86
N VAL A 89 -4.94 16.15 -1.85
CA VAL A 89 -4.63 14.72 -1.93
C VAL A 89 -3.14 14.50 -1.71
N LEU A 90 -2.76 13.82 -0.63
CA LEU A 90 -1.41 13.33 -0.43
C LEU A 90 -1.28 11.96 -1.08
N CYS A 91 -0.50 11.87 -2.15
CA CYS A 91 -0.24 10.63 -2.87
C CYS A 91 1.10 10.07 -2.45
N VAL A 92 1.12 8.88 -1.84
CA VAL A 92 2.35 8.21 -1.39
C VAL A 92 2.66 7.05 -2.32
N ARG A 93 3.90 7.02 -2.83
CA ARG A 93 4.36 5.94 -3.71
C ARG A 93 4.61 4.66 -2.91
N GLY A 94 4.40 3.50 -3.51
CA GLY A 94 4.88 2.22 -3.01
C GLY A 94 6.32 1.92 -3.46
N THR A 95 6.82 0.73 -3.12
CA THR A 95 8.13 0.24 -3.57
C THR A 95 8.12 -0.10 -5.06
N TRP A 96 9.29 0.08 -5.72
CA TRP A 96 9.48 -0.25 -7.13
C TRP A 96 9.65 -1.74 -7.39
N SER A 97 10.09 -2.47 -6.40
CA SER A 97 10.53 -3.86 -6.55
C SER A 97 9.82 -4.75 -5.54
N MET A 98 9.19 -5.81 -6.04
CA MET A 98 8.65 -6.90 -5.19
C MET A 98 9.74 -7.53 -4.31
N ARG A 99 10.99 -7.52 -4.78
CA ARG A 99 12.12 -8.05 -4.04
C ARG A 99 12.46 -7.19 -2.82
N ASP A 100 12.47 -5.88 -3.01
CA ASP A 100 12.68 -4.92 -1.91
C ASP A 100 11.50 -4.99 -0.94
N PHE A 101 10.27 -5.09 -1.47
CA PHE A 101 9.07 -5.28 -0.68
C PHE A 101 9.14 -6.51 0.24
N VAL A 102 9.55 -7.68 -0.28
CA VAL A 102 9.68 -8.91 0.53
C VAL A 102 10.82 -8.79 1.55
N THR A 103 11.87 -8.04 1.23
CA THR A 103 12.99 -7.79 2.16
C THR A 103 12.57 -6.82 3.27
N ASP A 104 11.83 -5.77 2.92
CA ASP A 104 11.29 -4.77 3.83
C ASP A 104 10.21 -5.37 4.75
N PHE A 105 9.53 -6.43 4.31
CA PHE A 105 8.47 -7.10 5.06
C PHE A 105 8.95 -7.99 6.22
N LYS A 106 10.27 -8.13 6.40
CA LYS A 106 10.85 -8.81 7.57
C LYS A 106 10.77 -7.98 8.86
N CYS A 107 10.23 -6.77 8.78
CA CYS A 107 10.11 -5.91 9.93
C CYS A 107 9.13 -6.48 10.96
N GLU A 108 9.54 -6.37 12.20
CA GLU A 108 8.76 -6.77 13.36
C GLU A 108 7.59 -5.80 13.59
N GLY A 109 6.61 -6.23 14.37
CA GLY A 109 5.61 -5.32 14.91
C GLY A 109 6.20 -4.43 15.98
N VAL A 110 5.85 -3.16 15.97
CA VAL A 110 6.21 -2.23 17.05
C VAL A 110 4.96 -1.72 17.74
N ALA A 111 5.07 -1.41 19.02
CA ALA A 111 4.01 -0.74 19.75
C ALA A 111 3.67 0.58 19.05
N TRP A 112 2.42 0.74 18.63
CA TRP A 112 1.93 1.91 17.96
C TRP A 112 0.50 2.19 18.38
N GLU A 113 0.27 3.37 18.96
CA GLU A 113 -0.97 3.73 19.62
C GLU A 113 -1.36 2.69 20.71
N GLU A 114 -2.59 2.20 20.69
CA GLU A 114 -3.09 1.19 21.64
C GLU A 114 -2.95 -0.25 21.10
N GLY A 115 -2.00 -0.48 20.18
CA GLY A 115 -1.75 -1.78 19.58
C GLY A 115 -0.39 -1.85 18.93
N GLU A 116 -0.32 -2.44 17.76
CA GLU A 116 0.91 -2.65 17.02
C GLU A 116 0.77 -2.25 15.55
N ALA A 117 1.87 -1.81 14.97
CA ALA A 117 1.99 -1.54 13.54
C ALA A 117 3.28 -2.15 13.00
N HIS A 118 3.33 -2.37 11.69
CA HIS A 118 4.53 -2.76 10.98
C HIS A 118 5.61 -1.67 11.14
N GLU A 119 6.75 -2.02 11.70
CA GLU A 119 7.78 -1.06 12.13
C GLU A 119 8.21 -0.11 11.02
N GLY A 120 8.62 -0.63 9.86
CA GLY A 120 9.09 0.21 8.77
C GLY A 120 8.02 1.17 8.24
N ILE A 121 6.75 0.72 8.18
CA ILE A 121 5.63 1.56 7.77
C ILE A 121 5.36 2.65 8.81
N ALA A 122 5.39 2.29 10.11
CA ALA A 122 5.19 3.23 11.20
C ALA A 122 6.28 4.32 11.23
N LEU A 123 7.55 3.92 11.14
CA LEU A 123 8.67 4.87 11.10
C LEU A 123 8.53 5.89 9.97
N VAL A 124 8.18 5.43 8.78
CA VAL A 124 8.00 6.30 7.62
C VAL A 124 6.77 7.20 7.77
N ALA A 125 5.65 6.67 8.25
CA ALA A 125 4.45 7.45 8.50
C ALA A 125 4.70 8.57 9.52
N GLU A 126 5.43 8.27 10.61
CA GLU A 126 5.82 9.26 11.62
C GLU A 126 6.77 10.32 11.04
N ALA A 127 7.72 9.93 10.20
CA ALA A 127 8.62 10.89 9.53
C ALA A 127 7.85 11.86 8.62
N ILE A 128 6.88 11.37 7.84
CA ILE A 128 6.02 12.22 7.01
C ILE A 128 5.11 13.08 7.89
N ALA A 129 4.55 12.51 8.97
CA ALA A 129 3.74 13.27 9.91
C ALA A 129 4.53 14.38 10.61
N GLY A 130 5.84 14.20 10.79
CA GLY A 130 6.78 15.17 11.36
C GLY A 130 7.27 16.22 10.37
N ASP A 131 6.96 16.13 9.08
CA ASP A 131 7.41 17.12 8.08
C ASP A 131 6.69 18.47 8.26
N GLU A 132 7.36 19.41 8.91
CA GLU A 132 6.82 20.75 9.19
C GLU A 132 6.55 21.57 7.92
N THR A 133 7.31 21.32 6.85
CA THR A 133 7.07 21.99 5.56
C THR A 133 5.78 21.49 4.93
N LEU A 134 5.56 20.17 4.92
CA LEU A 134 4.32 19.58 4.45
C LEU A 134 3.12 20.11 5.25
N LYS A 135 3.21 20.11 6.59
CA LYS A 135 2.14 20.64 7.46
C LYS A 135 1.80 22.10 7.13
N ARG A 136 2.81 22.94 7.04
CA ARG A 136 2.64 24.36 6.71
C ARG A 136 1.96 24.52 5.35
N VAL A 137 2.42 23.84 4.31
CA VAL A 137 1.84 23.91 2.97
C VAL A 137 0.39 23.41 2.97
N MET A 138 0.08 22.36 3.71
CA MET A 138 -1.29 21.85 3.85
C MET A 138 -2.21 22.86 4.54
N CYS A 139 -1.78 23.47 5.65
CA CYS A 139 -2.56 24.50 6.34
C CYS A 139 -2.82 25.70 5.45
N GLU A 140 -1.78 26.25 4.82
CA GLU A 140 -1.93 27.38 3.89
C GLU A 140 -2.87 27.06 2.71
N ALA A 141 -2.81 25.82 2.19
CA ALA A 141 -3.68 25.40 1.11
C ALA A 141 -5.14 25.25 1.55
N LEU A 142 -5.39 24.75 2.77
CA LEU A 142 -6.74 24.66 3.33
C LEU A 142 -7.33 26.04 3.62
N GLU A 143 -6.55 26.97 4.13
CA GLU A 143 -6.97 28.36 4.35
C GLU A 143 -7.35 29.06 3.04
N LYS A 144 -6.57 28.83 1.97
CA LYS A 144 -6.84 29.38 0.64
C LYS A 144 -8.03 28.73 -0.07
N ASN A 145 -8.39 27.50 0.34
CA ASN A 145 -9.46 26.72 -0.29
C ASN A 145 -10.47 26.25 0.77
N PRO A 146 -11.31 27.13 1.31
CA PRO A 146 -12.29 26.75 2.34
C PRO A 146 -13.22 25.64 1.85
N GLY A 147 -13.45 24.64 2.71
CA GLY A 147 -14.29 23.49 2.40
C GLY A 147 -13.60 22.33 1.68
N TYR A 148 -12.29 22.46 1.38
CA TYR A 148 -11.52 21.31 0.88
C TYR A 148 -11.29 20.30 2.02
N LYS A 149 -11.27 19.03 1.62
CA LYS A 149 -10.99 17.90 2.52
C LYS A 149 -9.58 17.38 2.26
N VAL A 150 -8.97 16.79 3.28
CA VAL A 150 -7.69 16.10 3.12
C VAL A 150 -7.94 14.63 2.84
N VAL A 151 -7.27 14.12 1.82
CA VAL A 151 -7.28 12.73 1.39
C VAL A 151 -5.84 12.23 1.34
N ALA A 152 -5.55 11.12 1.97
CA ALA A 152 -4.33 10.37 1.72
C ALA A 152 -4.62 9.22 0.75
N ALA A 153 -3.74 8.97 -0.20
CA ALA A 153 -3.86 7.85 -1.14
C ALA A 153 -2.51 7.20 -1.38
N GLY A 154 -2.50 5.89 -1.50
CA GLY A 154 -1.28 5.15 -1.80
C GLY A 154 -1.58 3.79 -2.41
N HIS A 155 -0.54 3.15 -2.95
CA HIS A 155 -0.60 1.79 -3.47
C HIS A 155 0.47 0.95 -2.80
N SER A 156 0.18 -0.31 -2.49
CA SER A 156 1.12 -1.24 -1.87
C SER A 156 1.69 -0.68 -0.55
N LEU A 157 3.00 -0.64 -0.35
CA LEU A 157 3.65 -0.04 0.82
C LEU A 157 3.16 1.40 1.09
N GLY A 158 3.01 2.21 0.03
CA GLY A 158 2.51 3.58 0.15
C GLY A 158 1.07 3.66 0.67
N ALA A 159 0.26 2.62 0.43
CA ALA A 159 -1.09 2.51 0.98
C ALA A 159 -1.07 2.28 2.50
N GLY A 160 -0.18 1.41 2.99
CA GLY A 160 0.03 1.22 4.41
C GLY A 160 0.49 2.52 5.10
N ILE A 161 1.49 3.21 4.50
CA ILE A 161 1.97 4.49 5.02
C ILE A 161 0.84 5.53 5.07
N ALA A 162 0.06 5.67 3.98
CA ALA A 162 -1.06 6.61 3.92
C ALA A 162 -2.13 6.32 4.98
N ALA A 163 -2.39 5.04 5.27
CA ALA A 163 -3.33 4.62 6.29
C ALA A 163 -2.87 5.03 7.70
N LEU A 164 -1.64 4.69 8.09
CA LEU A 164 -1.08 5.06 9.39
C LEU A 164 -1.01 6.59 9.55
N LEU A 165 -0.56 7.29 8.52
CA LEU A 165 -0.51 8.74 8.50
C LEU A 165 -1.89 9.37 8.72
N THR A 166 -2.94 8.82 8.10
CA THR A 166 -4.32 9.30 8.29
C THR A 166 -4.82 9.09 9.71
N ILE A 167 -4.53 7.94 10.31
CA ILE A 167 -4.84 7.69 11.74
C ILE A 167 -4.12 8.73 12.61
N ARG A 168 -2.81 8.92 12.39
CA ARG A 168 -2.01 9.88 13.15
C ARG A 168 -2.56 11.29 13.05
N TRP A 169 -2.93 11.75 11.87
CA TRP A 169 -3.52 13.07 11.69
C TRP A 169 -4.86 13.23 12.42
N ARG A 170 -5.70 12.20 12.39
CA ARG A 170 -6.98 12.23 13.12
C ARG A 170 -6.80 12.26 14.62
N LEU A 171 -5.91 11.44 15.16
CA LEU A 171 -5.62 11.40 16.61
C LEU A 171 -5.07 12.75 17.10
N ASN A 172 -4.29 13.42 16.29
CA ASN A 172 -3.76 14.75 16.59
C ASN A 172 -4.73 15.89 16.26
N GLY A 173 -5.95 15.60 15.79
CA GLY A 173 -6.93 16.63 15.41
C GLY A 173 -6.50 17.50 14.22
N LEU A 174 -5.59 17.01 13.37
CA LEU A 174 -5.04 17.76 12.26
C LEU A 174 -5.93 17.64 11.00
N PHE A 175 -5.98 18.73 10.23
CA PHE A 175 -6.60 18.79 8.89
C PHE A 175 -8.08 18.38 8.85
N GLY A 176 -8.82 18.58 9.93
CA GLY A 176 -10.23 18.24 10.03
C GLY A 176 -10.45 16.73 10.14
N ASN A 177 -11.14 16.17 9.17
CA ASN A 177 -11.43 14.72 9.14
C ASN A 177 -10.79 14.07 7.89
N PRO A 178 -9.47 13.87 7.84
CA PRO A 178 -8.81 13.25 6.70
C PRO A 178 -9.32 11.82 6.46
N VAL A 179 -9.34 11.42 5.18
CA VAL A 179 -9.78 10.10 4.71
C VAL A 179 -8.64 9.44 3.94
N CYS A 180 -8.54 8.11 4.01
CA CYS A 180 -7.54 7.36 3.26
C CYS A 180 -8.18 6.41 2.25
N PHE A 181 -7.64 6.40 1.03
CA PHE A 181 -7.88 5.38 0.02
C PHE A 181 -6.61 4.55 -0.18
N ALA A 182 -6.59 3.37 0.41
CA ALA A 182 -5.45 2.46 0.42
C ALA A 182 -5.65 1.37 -0.66
N PHE A 183 -4.87 1.43 -1.75
CA PHE A 183 -4.98 0.47 -2.85
C PHE A 183 -3.96 -0.65 -2.65
N ALA A 184 -4.44 -1.88 -2.57
CA ALA A 184 -3.61 -3.06 -2.30
C ALA A 184 -2.67 -2.87 -1.09
N PRO A 185 -3.14 -2.40 0.08
CA PRO A 185 -2.28 -2.22 1.23
C PRO A 185 -1.79 -3.57 1.74
N PRO A 186 -0.56 -3.65 2.27
CA PRO A 186 -0.16 -4.82 3.05
C PRO A 186 -0.88 -4.86 4.39
N PRO A 187 -1.01 -6.04 5.04
CA PRO A 187 -1.37 -6.12 6.44
C PRO A 187 -0.31 -5.42 7.29
N CYS A 188 -0.66 -4.34 7.94
CA CYS A 188 0.31 -3.48 8.62
C CYS A 188 -0.12 -2.97 10.00
N LEU A 189 -1.28 -3.39 10.48
CA LEU A 189 -1.83 -2.97 11.76
C LEU A 189 -2.33 -4.18 12.55
N SER A 190 -2.24 -4.12 13.88
CA SER A 190 -3.01 -5.01 14.75
C SER A 190 -4.52 -4.74 14.56
N LYS A 191 -5.35 -5.74 14.87
CA LYS A 191 -6.81 -5.63 14.74
C LYS A 191 -7.35 -4.40 15.46
N THR A 192 -6.93 -4.18 16.71
CA THR A 192 -7.36 -3.05 17.54
C THR A 192 -7.12 -1.70 16.88
N VAL A 193 -5.95 -1.51 16.24
CA VAL A 193 -5.62 -0.25 15.56
C VAL A 193 -6.35 -0.15 14.23
N SER A 194 -6.49 -1.24 13.49
CA SER A 194 -7.21 -1.26 12.22
C SER A 194 -8.67 -0.86 12.40
N GLU A 195 -9.35 -1.35 13.44
CA GLU A 195 -10.74 -1.03 13.76
C GLU A 195 -10.96 0.48 13.99
N LYS A 196 -9.96 1.19 14.53
CA LYS A 196 -10.02 2.66 14.64
C LYS A 196 -10.09 3.36 13.28
N GLY A 197 -9.62 2.71 12.21
CA GLY A 197 -9.65 3.23 10.84
C GLY A 197 -11.00 3.03 10.14
N VAL A 198 -11.92 2.25 10.70
CA VAL A 198 -13.22 1.97 10.08
C VAL A 198 -14.01 3.26 9.86
N GLY A 199 -14.56 3.40 8.65
CA GLY A 199 -15.34 4.58 8.24
C GLY A 199 -14.53 5.75 7.69
N PHE A 200 -13.17 5.69 7.73
CA PHE A 200 -12.34 6.73 7.11
C PHE A 200 -11.07 6.18 6.42
N ILE A 201 -10.74 4.92 6.60
CA ILE A 201 -9.74 4.22 5.79
C ILE A 201 -10.47 3.17 4.98
N TYR A 202 -10.29 3.19 3.68
CA TYR A 202 -10.86 2.26 2.73
C TYR A 202 -9.74 1.51 2.02
N SER A 203 -9.60 0.22 2.34
CA SER A 203 -8.59 -0.68 1.78
C SER A 203 -9.17 -1.46 0.61
N PHE A 204 -8.70 -1.16 -0.60
CA PHE A 204 -9.16 -1.82 -1.83
C PHE A 204 -8.27 -3.01 -2.15
N VAL A 205 -8.88 -4.18 -2.23
CA VAL A 205 -8.23 -5.44 -2.60
C VAL A 205 -8.81 -5.91 -3.92
N ASN A 206 -7.97 -6.09 -4.92
CA ASN A 206 -8.39 -6.53 -6.23
C ASN A 206 -8.16 -8.03 -6.40
N GLU A 207 -9.22 -8.80 -6.54
CA GLU A 207 -9.19 -10.25 -6.79
C GLU A 207 -8.14 -10.99 -5.93
N ASP A 208 -7.21 -11.69 -6.59
CA ASP A 208 -6.16 -12.49 -5.98
C ASP A 208 -4.86 -11.73 -5.72
N ASP A 209 -4.93 -10.40 -5.57
CA ASP A 209 -3.76 -9.60 -5.25
C ASP A 209 -3.02 -10.17 -4.03
N ILE A 210 -1.74 -10.46 -4.21
CA ILE A 210 -0.91 -11.09 -3.20
C ILE A 210 -0.55 -10.14 -2.06
N VAL A 211 -0.42 -8.84 -2.33
CA VAL A 211 0.09 -7.86 -1.35
C VAL A 211 -0.79 -7.79 -0.10
N PRO A 212 -2.13 -7.68 -0.22
CA PRO A 212 -3.02 -7.70 0.93
C PRO A 212 -3.05 -9.04 1.70
N ARG A 213 -2.50 -10.10 1.11
CA ARG A 213 -2.43 -11.45 1.72
C ARG A 213 -1.10 -11.78 2.37
N LEU A 214 -0.15 -10.85 2.35
CA LEU A 214 1.17 -11.03 2.97
C LEU A 214 1.12 -10.85 4.51
N SER A 215 0.11 -11.41 5.16
CA SER A 215 0.08 -11.58 6.62
C SER A 215 0.92 -12.78 7.01
N LYS A 216 1.26 -12.90 8.29
CA LYS A 216 1.90 -14.10 8.84
C LYS A 216 1.11 -15.36 8.45
N ASP A 217 -0.19 -15.36 8.71
CA ASP A 217 -1.05 -16.52 8.44
C ASP A 217 -1.13 -16.80 6.95
N GLY A 218 -1.29 -15.78 6.10
CA GLY A 218 -1.33 -15.94 4.64
C GLY A 218 -0.04 -16.52 4.05
N ILE A 219 1.13 -16.10 4.55
CA ILE A 219 2.43 -16.67 4.16
C ILE A 219 2.55 -18.11 4.63
N MET A 220 2.12 -18.40 5.87
CA MET A 220 2.17 -19.74 6.43
C MET A 220 1.24 -20.70 5.71
N ASP A 221 0.03 -20.28 5.36
CA ASP A 221 -0.92 -21.06 4.55
C ASP A 221 -0.36 -21.36 3.15
N ALA A 222 0.23 -20.35 2.49
CA ALA A 222 0.86 -20.54 1.19
C ALA A 222 2.02 -21.54 1.25
N LEU A 223 2.89 -21.43 2.26
CA LEU A 223 3.99 -22.39 2.49
C LEU A 223 3.46 -23.80 2.76
N TYR A 224 2.42 -23.94 3.58
CA TYR A 224 1.78 -25.22 3.86
C TYR A 224 1.23 -25.89 2.59
N LEU A 225 0.52 -25.13 1.74
CA LEU A 225 0.00 -25.63 0.47
C LEU A 225 1.12 -26.02 -0.51
N ILE A 226 2.19 -25.23 -0.60
CA ILE A 226 3.36 -25.57 -1.42
C ILE A 226 3.99 -26.87 -0.92
N MET A 227 4.12 -27.04 0.39
CA MET A 227 4.71 -28.23 0.99
C MET A 227 3.86 -29.49 0.76
N GLN A 228 2.53 -29.40 0.89
CA GLN A 228 1.64 -30.51 0.57
C GLN A 228 1.77 -30.93 -0.90
N ASN A 229 1.74 -29.97 -1.83
CA ASN A 229 1.89 -30.26 -3.26
C ASN A 229 3.28 -30.83 -3.62
N CYS A 230 4.34 -30.42 -2.91
CA CYS A 230 5.68 -30.98 -3.08
C CYS A 230 5.78 -32.39 -2.51
N HIS A 231 5.02 -32.73 -1.47
CA HIS A 231 5.01 -34.08 -0.88
C HIS A 231 4.36 -35.10 -1.81
N GLU A 232 3.36 -34.74 -2.58
CA GLU A 232 2.76 -35.59 -3.62
C GLU A 232 3.73 -35.86 -4.78
N ARG A 233 4.65 -34.97 -5.08
CA ARG A 233 5.69 -35.13 -6.09
C ARG A 233 6.97 -35.76 -5.49
N ARG A 234 6.93 -36.95 -4.96
CA ARG A 234 8.00 -37.78 -4.35
C ARG A 234 9.36 -37.79 -5.07
N ARG A 235 9.99 -36.68 -5.35
CA ARG A 235 11.28 -36.65 -6.07
C ARG A 235 12.43 -35.90 -5.37
N TRP A 236 12.25 -35.43 -4.13
CA TRP A 236 13.28 -34.62 -3.45
C TRP A 236 13.73 -35.13 -2.09
N SER A 237 13.50 -36.39 -1.76
CA SER A 237 13.99 -36.97 -0.51
C SER A 237 14.92 -38.15 -0.75
N LYS A 238 16.19 -37.87 -0.95
CA LYS A 238 17.28 -38.80 -0.58
C LYS A 238 18.48 -37.99 -0.14
N LYS A 239 18.55 -37.63 1.12
CA LYS A 239 19.71 -37.51 2.02
C LYS A 239 19.44 -36.53 3.14
N GLY A 240 19.21 -37.03 4.36
CA GLY A 240 19.64 -36.39 5.61
C GLY A 240 19.12 -34.98 5.97
N THR A 241 18.05 -34.49 5.37
CA THR A 241 17.45 -33.22 5.69
C THR A 241 16.20 -33.42 6.55
N LEU A 242 15.97 -32.49 7.48
CA LEU A 242 14.76 -32.34 8.28
C LEU A 242 13.52 -32.62 7.42
N SER A 243 12.54 -33.34 7.97
CA SER A 243 11.27 -33.54 7.27
C SER A 243 10.67 -32.17 6.93
N THR A 244 9.88 -32.11 5.86
CA THR A 244 9.21 -30.88 5.46
C THR A 244 8.39 -30.28 6.61
N GLN A 245 7.86 -31.16 7.46
CA GLN A 245 7.09 -30.79 8.64
C GLN A 245 7.95 -30.18 9.76
N GLU A 246 9.17 -30.68 9.97
CA GLU A 246 10.12 -30.11 10.92
C GLU A 246 10.66 -28.75 10.47
N VAL A 247 10.92 -28.58 9.17
CA VAL A 247 11.30 -27.28 8.60
C VAL A 247 10.17 -26.26 8.78
N PHE A 248 8.93 -26.65 8.49
CA PHE A 248 7.76 -25.82 8.68
C PHE A 248 7.59 -25.42 10.15
N GLN A 249 7.62 -26.40 11.06
CA GLN A 249 7.47 -26.15 12.50
C GLN A 249 8.59 -25.24 13.03
N LYS A 250 9.81 -25.40 12.52
CA LYS A 250 10.92 -24.52 12.85
C LYS A 250 10.66 -23.08 12.35
N MET A 251 10.22 -22.91 11.11
CA MET A 251 9.87 -21.61 10.55
C MET A 251 8.73 -20.93 11.33
N VAL A 252 7.69 -21.69 11.73
CA VAL A 252 6.60 -21.17 12.57
C VAL A 252 7.12 -20.70 13.93
N ASN A 253 7.94 -21.53 14.57
CA ASN A 253 8.46 -21.23 15.92
C ASN A 253 9.48 -20.10 15.94
N GLU A 254 10.26 -19.95 14.87
CA GLU A 254 11.26 -18.88 14.70
C GLU A 254 10.68 -17.60 14.06
N SER A 255 9.42 -17.63 13.65
CA SER A 255 8.76 -16.45 13.05
C SER A 255 8.46 -15.40 14.12
N THR A 256 9.15 -14.28 14.04
CA THR A 256 8.88 -13.06 14.82
C THR A 256 7.76 -12.21 14.22
N LEU A 257 7.16 -12.66 13.10
CA LEU A 257 6.10 -11.94 12.42
C LEU A 257 4.86 -11.85 13.31
N VAL A 258 4.40 -10.63 13.54
CA VAL A 258 3.14 -10.34 14.23
C VAL A 258 1.97 -10.57 13.29
N ASN A 259 0.85 -11.08 13.81
CA ASN A 259 -0.36 -11.24 13.01
C ASN A 259 -1.00 -9.86 12.77
N MET A 260 -0.80 -9.30 11.59
CA MET A 260 -1.30 -8.01 11.19
C MET A 260 -2.45 -8.16 10.20
N VAL A 261 -3.34 -7.16 10.20
CA VAL A 261 -4.51 -7.09 9.33
C VAL A 261 -4.45 -5.85 8.43
N LEU A 262 -5.33 -5.80 7.43
CA LEU A 262 -5.49 -4.64 6.55
C LEU A 262 -6.07 -3.46 7.34
N PRO A 263 -5.69 -2.22 7.02
CA PRO A 263 -6.19 -1.06 7.74
C PRO A 263 -7.65 -0.72 7.39
N GLY A 264 -8.48 -0.47 8.39
CA GLY A 264 -9.82 0.10 8.27
C GLY A 264 -10.85 -0.80 7.58
N THR A 265 -11.69 -0.20 6.74
CA THR A 265 -12.75 -0.91 6.00
C THR A 265 -12.18 -1.55 4.73
N VAL A 266 -12.30 -2.87 4.61
CA VAL A 266 -11.82 -3.59 3.42
C VAL A 266 -12.92 -3.64 2.37
N ILE A 267 -12.59 -3.22 1.15
CA ILE A 267 -13.44 -3.28 -0.03
C ILE A 267 -12.81 -4.27 -1.02
N TYR A 268 -13.45 -5.39 -1.19
CA TYR A 268 -12.97 -6.43 -2.09
C TYR A 268 -13.59 -6.25 -3.49
N LEU A 269 -12.74 -6.12 -4.51
CA LEU A 269 -13.15 -5.94 -5.90
C LEU A 269 -13.13 -7.30 -6.60
N HIS A 270 -14.30 -7.78 -7.01
CA HIS A 270 -14.45 -8.99 -7.81
C HIS A 270 -14.46 -8.68 -9.30
N PRO A 271 -14.00 -9.60 -10.16
CA PRO A 271 -14.14 -9.47 -11.59
C PRO A 271 -15.61 -9.41 -12.00
N CYS A 272 -15.89 -8.72 -13.09
CA CYS A 272 -17.24 -8.51 -13.61
C CYS A 272 -18.02 -9.83 -13.76
N ILE A 273 -19.30 -9.78 -13.43
CA ILE A 273 -20.27 -10.88 -13.27
C ILE A 273 -20.25 -11.94 -14.40
N GLU A 274 -19.92 -11.58 -15.64
CA GLU A 274 -19.88 -12.54 -16.76
C GLU A 274 -18.77 -13.60 -16.64
N LYS A 275 -17.57 -13.22 -16.18
CA LYS A 275 -16.50 -14.16 -15.87
C LYS A 275 -16.77 -14.94 -14.59
N TYR A 276 -17.46 -14.32 -13.66
CA TYR A 276 -17.82 -14.94 -12.38
C TYR A 276 -18.86 -16.04 -12.53
N ALA A 277 -19.85 -15.87 -13.43
CA ALA A 277 -20.83 -16.90 -13.72
C ALA A 277 -20.20 -18.19 -14.31
N GLU A 278 -19.11 -18.06 -15.03
CA GLU A 278 -18.35 -19.21 -15.56
C GLU A 278 -17.48 -19.88 -14.48
N TYR A 279 -16.95 -19.11 -13.56
CA TYR A 279 -16.20 -19.60 -12.38
C TYR A 279 -17.12 -20.25 -11.35
N GLU A 280 -18.31 -19.67 -11.09
CA GLU A 280 -19.36 -20.19 -10.20
C GLU A 280 -19.98 -21.49 -10.72
N LYS A 281 -20.15 -21.63 -12.03
CA LYS A 281 -20.55 -22.91 -12.65
C LYS A 281 -19.55 -24.03 -12.34
N ARG A 282 -18.28 -23.67 -12.11
CA ARG A 282 -17.23 -24.62 -11.71
C ARG A 282 -17.15 -24.87 -10.21
N LYS A 283 -17.58 -23.96 -9.35
CA LYS A 283 -17.40 -24.02 -7.90
C LYS A 283 -18.66 -24.10 -7.03
N ARG A 284 -19.87 -23.98 -7.56
CA ARG A 284 -21.11 -24.06 -6.78
C ARG A 284 -21.02 -23.36 -5.43
N MET A 285 -20.87 -22.04 -5.39
CA MET A 285 -21.29 -21.27 -4.20
C MET A 285 -21.30 -19.75 -4.42
N VAL A 286 -22.41 -19.17 -4.04
CA VAL A 286 -22.71 -17.91 -3.37
C VAL A 286 -22.84 -16.62 -4.16
N SER A 287 -24.10 -16.21 -4.19
CA SER A 287 -24.77 -14.89 -4.14
C SER A 287 -24.14 -13.62 -4.70
N ASP A 288 -24.98 -13.00 -5.47
CA ASP A 288 -24.98 -11.64 -6.01
C ASP A 288 -24.54 -10.57 -5.04
N VAL A 289 -23.37 -9.99 -5.22
CA VAL A 289 -23.07 -8.55 -5.04
C VAL A 289 -21.60 -8.29 -5.37
N GLY A 290 -21.32 -7.31 -6.24
CA GLY A 290 -19.98 -6.94 -6.68
C GLY A 290 -19.13 -6.15 -5.65
N VAL A 291 -19.63 -5.92 -4.44
CA VAL A 291 -18.87 -5.26 -3.34
C VAL A 291 -19.23 -5.96 -2.04
N VAL A 292 -18.27 -6.60 -1.42
CA VAL A 292 -18.42 -7.16 -0.08
C VAL A 292 -17.72 -6.22 0.89
N LEU A 293 -18.49 -5.60 1.77
CA LEU A 293 -17.95 -4.89 2.93
C LEU A 293 -17.68 -5.94 4.02
N GLN A 294 -16.44 -6.28 4.24
CA GLN A 294 -16.05 -7.25 5.25
C GLN A 294 -15.68 -6.51 6.54
N ASN A 295 -16.65 -6.37 7.44
CA ASN A 295 -16.42 -5.85 8.79
C ASN A 295 -16.25 -6.95 9.86
N ASP A 296 -16.37 -8.24 9.47
CA ASP A 296 -16.33 -9.36 10.38
C ASP A 296 -15.29 -10.41 9.92
N VAL A 297 -14.03 -10.20 10.30
CA VAL A 297 -13.06 -11.30 10.52
C VAL A 297 -12.08 -10.89 11.62
#